data_b998128283630f5c8afd9e8c3938d1ac
#
_entry.id   b998128283630f5c8afd9e8c3938d1ac
#
_cell.length_a   1.000
_cell.length_b   1.000
_cell.length_c   1.000
_cell.angle_alpha   90.00
_cell.angle_beta   90.00
_cell.angle_gamma   90.00
#
_symmetry.space_group_name_H-M   'P 1'
#
loop_
_entity.id
_entity.type
_entity.pdbx_description
1 polymer ?
#
loop_
_entity_poly.entity_id
_entity_poly.type
_entity_poly.pdbx_seq_one_letter_code
_entity_poly.pdbx_strand_id
1 'polypeptide(L)'
;MGNINEQGLLDEIRFDIKENDLLKARLVFSSLEHVSRKTQKQALFEVSRANDNFAIPLLAGVIANSPEISESFPQLKETMFAKVLDSPEVLLDLLSNAENSVSKAFLAELAGEIRLEKAAPLLLEILNKEDDLKTIEAAIISLGMISHQAAVAAVSEYLYAEKMELVMASIRTLGELATPEAIQKLGGMLGRDSDLDLIIIDIIAKIQIPDALEILNKTLDSQHAHLRTAAKKKLSGIGVMGVRVLINNLSHNNPDLVIHSLNVLGDIGDSAAVPPVLKLLHSYPEDPNIRFAAYETLGRLPLGKGVFMLAAGLSDPADNVRDAAAIAIDRNYDAVLAGGIRNVTRAGDIEALKIITTIINSQCSNIFLDLLEEEFFKTPAVNYLTDKAHSDVQSHFAGILAQAGHDDLAKQIIPEKVTAGKAKLKVFAVDDSKMILTIYRTMLHNLGCESHLFEFPFGAIERTRKEKPDVILTDLNMPHITGIDLTKSVRKWYNKEDLPIIMVATQDEGQDKKAAFAAGVNGILQKPFTEGQLGKALTKFASKQPPS
;
A
#
# COMPACT_ATOMS: atom_id res chain seq x y z
N MET A 1 -43.64 -38.64 -20.53
CA MET A 1 -42.27 -39.19 -20.45
C MET A 1 -42.39 -40.68 -20.23
N GLY A 2 -41.92 -41.53 -21.15
CA GLY A 2 -42.02 -42.99 -21.06
C GLY A 2 -41.16 -43.46 -19.85
N ASN A 3 -41.65 -44.44 -19.08
CA ASN A 3 -40.89 -45.06 -18.01
C ASN A 3 -39.61 -45.67 -18.59
N ILE A 4 -38.45 -45.09 -18.28
CA ILE A 4 -37.16 -45.66 -18.67
C ILE A 4 -37.00 -46.98 -17.91
N ASN A 5 -36.73 -48.06 -18.63
CA ASN A 5 -36.40 -49.35 -18.02
C ASN A 5 -35.02 -49.26 -17.36
N GLU A 6 -34.99 -48.90 -16.06
CA GLU A 6 -33.73 -48.68 -15.31
C GLU A 6 -32.83 -49.93 -15.30
N GLN A 7 -33.40 -51.11 -15.21
CA GLN A 7 -32.61 -52.35 -15.24
C GLN A 7 -32.04 -52.58 -16.65
N GLY A 8 -32.82 -52.34 -17.71
CA GLY A 8 -32.36 -52.45 -19.09
C GLY A 8 -31.21 -51.47 -19.38
N LEU A 9 -31.29 -50.24 -18.83
CA LEU A 9 -30.24 -49.24 -18.94
C LEU A 9 -28.92 -49.72 -18.29
N LEU A 10 -28.97 -50.32 -17.09
CA LEU A 10 -27.76 -50.84 -16.44
C LEU A 10 -27.16 -52.04 -17.21
N ASP A 11 -28.00 -52.93 -17.78
CA ASP A 11 -27.54 -54.06 -18.55
C ASP A 11 -26.90 -53.60 -19.85
N GLU A 12 -27.43 -52.53 -20.48
CA GLU A 12 -26.84 -51.92 -21.69
C GLU A 12 -25.49 -51.25 -21.36
N ILE A 13 -25.35 -50.53 -20.24
CA ILE A 13 -24.08 -49.99 -19.80
C ILE A 13 -23.01 -51.09 -19.59
N ARG A 14 -23.39 -52.20 -18.95
CA ARG A 14 -22.47 -53.34 -18.77
C ARG A 14 -22.06 -53.97 -20.08
N PHE A 15 -23.00 -54.08 -21.03
CA PHE A 15 -22.71 -54.57 -22.37
C PHE A 15 -21.76 -53.64 -23.12
N ASP A 16 -22.02 -52.35 -23.12
CA ASP A 16 -21.16 -51.34 -23.78
C ASP A 16 -19.77 -51.28 -23.21
N ILE A 17 -19.60 -51.43 -21.85
CA ILE A 17 -18.32 -51.54 -21.20
C ILE A 17 -17.57 -52.79 -21.70
N LYS A 18 -18.26 -53.95 -21.82
CA LYS A 18 -17.65 -55.20 -22.24
C LYS A 18 -17.21 -55.16 -23.71
N GLU A 19 -18.06 -54.58 -24.59
CA GLU A 19 -17.77 -54.41 -26.01
C GLU A 19 -16.87 -53.22 -26.32
N ASN A 20 -16.56 -52.38 -25.30
CA ASN A 20 -15.80 -51.14 -25.43
C ASN A 20 -16.45 -50.12 -26.39
N ASP A 21 -17.81 -50.08 -26.45
CA ASP A 21 -18.59 -49.18 -27.31
C ASP A 21 -18.86 -47.86 -26.60
N LEU A 22 -17.88 -46.96 -26.64
CA LEU A 22 -17.95 -45.66 -26.01
C LEU A 22 -19.06 -44.78 -26.59
N LEU A 23 -19.35 -44.87 -27.87
CA LEU A 23 -20.39 -44.04 -28.54
C LEU A 23 -21.79 -44.38 -28.03
N LYS A 24 -22.11 -45.67 -27.91
CA LYS A 24 -23.38 -46.11 -27.35
C LYS A 24 -23.48 -45.76 -25.86
N ALA A 25 -22.43 -46.01 -25.10
CA ALA A 25 -22.38 -45.64 -23.69
C ALA A 25 -22.66 -44.15 -23.45
N ARG A 26 -22.13 -43.24 -24.27
CA ARG A 26 -22.45 -41.80 -24.20
C ARG A 26 -23.92 -41.51 -24.39
N LEU A 27 -24.59 -42.19 -25.35
CA LEU A 27 -26.04 -42.04 -25.59
C LEU A 27 -26.86 -42.55 -24.40
N VAL A 28 -26.46 -43.67 -23.78
CA VAL A 28 -27.12 -44.20 -22.59
C VAL A 28 -26.94 -43.27 -21.42
N PHE A 29 -25.72 -42.74 -21.22
CA PHE A 29 -25.41 -41.80 -20.16
C PHE A 29 -26.13 -40.46 -20.28
N SER A 30 -26.50 -40.00 -21.45
CA SER A 30 -27.35 -38.78 -21.62
C SER A 30 -28.75 -38.94 -20.98
N SER A 31 -29.18 -40.17 -20.71
CA SER A 31 -30.45 -40.47 -20.04
C SER A 31 -30.35 -40.59 -18.52
N LEU A 32 -29.14 -40.49 -17.94
CA LEU A 32 -28.93 -40.66 -16.49
C LEU A 32 -29.68 -39.64 -15.62
N GLU A 33 -29.91 -38.43 -16.12
CA GLU A 33 -30.66 -37.41 -15.37
C GLU A 33 -32.12 -37.81 -15.13
N HIS A 34 -32.65 -38.75 -15.93
CA HIS A 34 -34.05 -39.16 -15.91
C HIS A 34 -34.30 -40.48 -15.16
N VAL A 35 -33.28 -41.04 -14.50
CA VAL A 35 -33.42 -42.29 -13.74
C VAL A 35 -33.22 -42.05 -12.23
N SER A 36 -33.59 -43.06 -11.42
CA SER A 36 -33.46 -42.97 -9.96
C SER A 36 -32.01 -42.80 -9.52
N ARG A 37 -31.81 -42.08 -8.37
CA ARG A 37 -30.49 -41.89 -7.78
C ARG A 37 -29.74 -43.18 -7.50
N LYS A 38 -30.49 -44.28 -7.23
CA LYS A 38 -29.92 -45.60 -7.05
C LYS A 38 -29.31 -46.11 -8.34
N THR A 39 -30.00 -45.98 -9.44
CA THR A 39 -29.56 -46.39 -10.79
C THR A 39 -28.40 -45.53 -11.26
N GLN A 40 -28.44 -44.20 -11.04
CA GLN A 40 -27.31 -43.31 -11.28
C GLN A 40 -26.04 -43.81 -10.56
N LYS A 41 -26.14 -44.10 -9.23
CA LYS A 41 -25.01 -44.59 -8.43
C LYS A 41 -24.46 -45.92 -8.99
N GLN A 42 -25.33 -46.83 -9.40
CA GLN A 42 -24.90 -48.12 -9.96
C GLN A 42 -24.20 -47.95 -11.34
N ALA A 43 -24.78 -47.15 -12.23
CA ALA A 43 -24.17 -46.82 -13.51
C ALA A 43 -22.78 -46.22 -13.36
N LEU A 44 -22.64 -45.23 -12.52
CA LEU A 44 -21.35 -44.56 -12.22
C LEU A 44 -20.34 -45.52 -11.61
N PHE A 45 -20.79 -46.43 -10.73
CA PHE A 45 -19.92 -47.47 -10.13
C PHE A 45 -19.43 -48.45 -11.20
N GLU A 46 -20.27 -48.95 -12.13
CA GLU A 46 -19.83 -49.82 -13.22
C GLU A 46 -18.76 -49.15 -14.10
N VAL A 47 -18.99 -47.87 -14.49
CA VAL A 47 -18.02 -47.11 -15.30
C VAL A 47 -16.72 -46.85 -14.52
N SER A 48 -16.79 -46.58 -13.24
CA SER A 48 -15.57 -46.36 -12.43
C SER A 48 -14.64 -47.56 -12.41
N ARG A 49 -15.15 -48.76 -12.66
CA ARG A 49 -14.39 -50.01 -12.74
C ARG A 49 -13.95 -50.40 -14.15
N ALA A 50 -14.47 -49.70 -15.17
CA ALA A 50 -14.04 -49.93 -16.55
C ALA A 50 -12.58 -49.46 -16.77
N ASN A 51 -12.00 -49.90 -17.91
CA ASN A 51 -10.68 -49.43 -18.31
C ASN A 51 -10.68 -47.89 -18.49
N ASP A 52 -9.53 -47.29 -18.35
CA ASP A 52 -9.41 -45.83 -18.30
C ASP A 52 -9.76 -45.16 -19.63
N ASN A 53 -9.45 -45.78 -20.75
CA ASN A 53 -9.85 -45.29 -22.10
C ASN A 53 -11.37 -45.20 -22.29
N PHE A 54 -12.12 -46.01 -21.54
CA PHE A 54 -13.58 -46.00 -21.56
C PHE A 54 -14.17 -45.10 -20.47
N ALA A 55 -13.63 -45.26 -19.24
CA ALA A 55 -14.16 -44.57 -18.05
C ALA A 55 -13.92 -43.06 -18.07
N ILE A 56 -12.70 -42.60 -18.39
CA ILE A 56 -12.35 -41.18 -18.35
C ILE A 56 -13.23 -40.33 -19.28
N PRO A 57 -13.44 -40.68 -20.55
CA PRO A 57 -14.30 -39.89 -21.43
C PRO A 57 -15.75 -39.79 -20.97
N LEU A 58 -16.31 -40.87 -20.36
CA LEU A 58 -17.67 -40.86 -19.85
C LEU A 58 -17.82 -40.05 -18.59
N LEU A 59 -16.93 -40.25 -17.63
CA LEU A 59 -16.93 -39.50 -16.38
C LEU A 59 -16.72 -37.99 -16.63
N ALA A 60 -15.80 -37.65 -17.54
CA ALA A 60 -15.60 -36.25 -17.95
C ALA A 60 -16.86 -35.64 -18.57
N GLY A 61 -17.55 -36.38 -19.44
CA GLY A 61 -18.80 -35.96 -20.02
C GLY A 61 -19.93 -35.74 -18.99
N VAL A 62 -20.05 -36.64 -18.01
CA VAL A 62 -21.04 -36.49 -16.94
C VAL A 62 -20.71 -35.28 -16.04
N ILE A 63 -19.48 -35.10 -15.64
CA ILE A 63 -19.07 -34.00 -14.76
C ILE A 63 -19.26 -32.65 -15.47
N ALA A 64 -18.90 -32.58 -16.74
CA ALA A 64 -18.99 -31.34 -17.53
C ALA A 64 -20.42 -30.96 -17.92
N ASN A 65 -21.28 -31.95 -18.26
CA ASN A 65 -22.59 -31.70 -18.86
C ASN A 65 -23.79 -31.94 -17.93
N SER A 66 -23.58 -32.60 -16.76
CA SER A 66 -24.65 -32.92 -15.82
C SER A 66 -24.29 -32.46 -14.40
N PRO A 67 -24.35 -31.14 -14.11
CA PRO A 67 -23.98 -30.57 -12.84
C PRO A 67 -24.74 -31.20 -11.65
N GLU A 68 -26.03 -31.47 -11.81
CA GLU A 68 -26.88 -32.08 -10.77
C GLU A 68 -26.38 -33.46 -10.33
N ILE A 69 -25.91 -34.29 -11.31
CA ILE A 69 -25.31 -35.59 -11.03
C ILE A 69 -23.97 -35.40 -10.34
N SER A 70 -23.13 -34.49 -10.84
CA SER A 70 -21.81 -34.19 -10.28
C SER A 70 -21.89 -33.73 -8.82
N GLU A 71 -22.84 -32.84 -8.50
CA GLU A 71 -23.09 -32.38 -7.12
C GLU A 71 -23.65 -33.48 -6.22
N SER A 72 -24.50 -34.36 -6.76
CA SER A 72 -25.08 -35.49 -6.03
C SER A 72 -24.06 -36.59 -5.69
N PHE A 73 -22.99 -36.69 -6.44
CA PHE A 73 -21.95 -37.71 -6.31
C PHE A 73 -20.53 -37.11 -6.31
N PRO A 74 -20.12 -36.41 -5.23
CA PRO A 74 -18.80 -35.74 -5.18
C PRO A 74 -17.61 -36.65 -5.46
N GLN A 75 -17.74 -37.95 -5.13
CA GLN A 75 -16.70 -38.96 -5.38
C GLN A 75 -16.37 -39.16 -6.86
N LEU A 76 -17.21 -38.66 -7.80
CA LEU A 76 -16.94 -38.75 -9.24
C LEU A 76 -15.67 -37.99 -9.61
N LYS A 77 -15.49 -36.80 -9.07
CA LYS A 77 -14.29 -36.00 -9.30
C LYS A 77 -13.05 -36.73 -8.77
N GLU A 78 -13.11 -37.26 -7.56
CA GLU A 78 -11.99 -38.02 -6.96
C GLU A 78 -11.65 -39.26 -7.80
N THR A 79 -12.66 -39.99 -8.27
CA THR A 79 -12.46 -41.16 -9.14
C THR A 79 -11.85 -40.75 -10.49
N MET A 80 -12.33 -39.65 -11.05
CA MET A 80 -11.78 -39.09 -12.30
C MET A 80 -10.30 -38.71 -12.12
N PHE A 81 -9.96 -37.98 -11.06
CA PHE A 81 -8.58 -37.63 -10.74
C PHE A 81 -7.67 -38.85 -10.62
N ALA A 82 -8.08 -39.86 -9.85
CA ALA A 82 -7.31 -41.08 -9.68
C ALA A 82 -7.03 -41.76 -11.02
N LYS A 83 -8.05 -41.93 -11.87
CA LYS A 83 -7.91 -42.55 -13.19
C LYS A 83 -7.03 -41.74 -14.14
N VAL A 84 -7.14 -40.41 -14.13
CA VAL A 84 -6.30 -39.57 -14.99
C VAL A 84 -4.85 -39.53 -14.51
N LEU A 85 -4.59 -39.66 -13.20
CA LEU A 85 -3.24 -39.81 -12.68
C LEU A 85 -2.59 -41.15 -13.12
N ASP A 86 -3.39 -42.23 -13.18
CA ASP A 86 -2.92 -43.53 -13.64
C ASP A 86 -2.72 -43.57 -15.17
N SER A 87 -3.57 -42.86 -15.95
CA SER A 87 -3.58 -42.86 -17.43
C SER A 87 -3.68 -41.45 -18.01
N PRO A 88 -2.67 -40.58 -17.82
CA PRO A 88 -2.70 -39.18 -18.24
C PRO A 88 -2.76 -38.98 -19.76
N GLU A 89 -2.32 -39.95 -20.55
CA GLU A 89 -2.38 -39.94 -22.01
C GLU A 89 -3.83 -39.89 -22.52
N VAL A 90 -4.79 -40.46 -21.81
CA VAL A 90 -6.21 -40.44 -22.17
C VAL A 90 -6.75 -39.01 -22.05
N LEU A 91 -6.33 -38.27 -21.03
CA LEU A 91 -6.70 -36.84 -20.91
C LEU A 91 -6.11 -36.00 -22.04
N LEU A 92 -4.85 -36.27 -22.43
CA LEU A 92 -4.20 -35.55 -23.53
C LEU A 92 -4.92 -35.82 -24.86
N ASP A 93 -5.30 -37.07 -25.12
CA ASP A 93 -6.07 -37.43 -26.32
C ASP A 93 -7.45 -36.76 -26.33
N LEU A 94 -8.14 -36.73 -25.20
CA LEU A 94 -9.42 -36.04 -25.07
C LEU A 94 -9.30 -34.54 -25.29
N LEU A 95 -8.28 -33.90 -24.71
CA LEU A 95 -8.04 -32.47 -24.80
C LEU A 95 -7.73 -32.06 -26.26
N SER A 96 -6.95 -32.89 -26.97
CA SER A 96 -6.61 -32.64 -28.39
C SER A 96 -7.80 -32.85 -29.36
N ASN A 97 -8.74 -33.74 -29.01
CA ASN A 97 -9.86 -34.15 -29.88
C ASN A 97 -11.23 -33.67 -29.39
N ALA A 98 -11.31 -32.82 -28.36
CA ALA A 98 -12.58 -32.34 -27.83
C ALA A 98 -13.28 -31.40 -28.85
N GLU A 99 -14.45 -31.82 -29.34
CA GLU A 99 -15.27 -31.02 -30.24
C GLU A 99 -16.18 -30.02 -29.49
N ASN A 100 -16.45 -30.27 -28.21
CA ASN A 100 -17.32 -29.46 -27.37
C ASN A 100 -16.50 -28.52 -26.47
N SER A 101 -16.70 -27.22 -26.56
CA SER A 101 -15.99 -26.20 -25.81
C SER A 101 -16.15 -26.36 -24.28
N VAL A 102 -17.34 -26.76 -23.80
CA VAL A 102 -17.59 -27.04 -22.38
C VAL A 102 -16.73 -28.19 -21.87
N SER A 103 -16.61 -29.26 -22.67
CA SER A 103 -15.73 -30.38 -22.34
C SER A 103 -14.26 -30.00 -22.38
N LYS A 104 -13.83 -29.14 -23.30
CA LYS A 104 -12.46 -28.61 -23.38
C LYS A 104 -12.10 -27.77 -22.17
N ALA A 105 -12.99 -26.89 -21.73
CA ALA A 105 -12.78 -26.08 -20.53
C ALA A 105 -12.52 -26.99 -19.31
N PHE A 106 -13.39 -27.98 -19.09
CA PHE A 106 -13.25 -28.92 -17.98
C PHE A 106 -11.96 -29.76 -18.08
N LEU A 107 -11.61 -30.23 -19.28
CA LEU A 107 -10.38 -31.03 -19.49
C LEU A 107 -9.13 -30.16 -19.28
N ALA A 108 -9.18 -28.90 -19.66
CA ALA A 108 -8.10 -27.94 -19.39
C ALA A 108 -7.94 -27.70 -17.87
N GLU A 109 -9.03 -27.45 -17.14
CA GLU A 109 -9.02 -27.31 -15.67
C GLU A 109 -8.43 -28.56 -15.01
N LEU A 110 -8.88 -29.75 -15.42
CA LEU A 110 -8.39 -31.01 -14.88
C LEU A 110 -6.88 -31.18 -15.10
N ALA A 111 -6.37 -30.82 -16.28
CA ALA A 111 -4.93 -30.87 -16.58
C ALA A 111 -4.12 -29.93 -15.67
N GLY A 112 -4.69 -28.75 -15.34
CA GLY A 112 -4.09 -27.82 -14.37
C GLY A 112 -4.09 -28.35 -12.96
N GLU A 113 -5.23 -28.85 -12.48
CA GLU A 113 -5.40 -29.37 -11.12
C GLU A 113 -4.46 -30.55 -10.81
N ILE A 114 -4.22 -31.45 -11.77
CA ILE A 114 -3.26 -32.55 -11.63
C ILE A 114 -1.82 -32.16 -12.00
N ARG A 115 -1.60 -30.89 -12.37
CA ARG A 115 -0.31 -30.34 -12.83
C ARG A 115 0.37 -31.16 -13.92
N LEU A 116 -0.42 -31.52 -14.96
CA LEU A 116 0.06 -32.33 -16.07
C LEU A 116 0.92 -31.51 -17.04
N GLU A 117 2.23 -31.46 -16.85
CA GLU A 117 3.17 -30.70 -17.70
C GLU A 117 3.03 -30.99 -19.19
N LYS A 118 2.76 -32.27 -19.56
CA LYS A 118 2.58 -32.70 -20.95
C LYS A 118 1.36 -32.04 -21.64
N ALA A 119 0.40 -31.49 -20.87
CA ALA A 119 -0.75 -30.77 -21.42
C ALA A 119 -0.41 -29.34 -21.85
N ALA A 120 0.70 -28.75 -21.40
CA ALA A 120 1.04 -27.37 -21.68
C ALA A 120 1.05 -27.00 -23.18
N PRO A 121 1.59 -27.79 -24.11
CA PRO A 121 1.51 -27.48 -25.55
C PRO A 121 0.06 -27.41 -26.08
N LEU A 122 -0.84 -28.30 -25.59
CA LEU A 122 -2.25 -28.30 -25.97
C LEU A 122 -3.00 -27.10 -25.38
N LEU A 123 -2.69 -26.73 -24.14
CA LEU A 123 -3.24 -25.53 -23.51
C LEU A 123 -2.79 -24.26 -24.22
N LEU A 124 -1.55 -24.16 -24.69
CA LEU A 124 -1.06 -23.07 -25.53
C LEU A 124 -1.76 -23.04 -26.89
N GLU A 125 -2.06 -24.21 -27.46
CA GLU A 125 -2.82 -24.31 -28.72
C GLU A 125 -4.25 -23.79 -28.55
N ILE A 126 -4.89 -24.08 -27.41
CA ILE A 126 -6.20 -23.52 -27.03
C ILE A 126 -6.16 -22.00 -27.05
N LEU A 127 -5.16 -21.37 -26.42
CA LEU A 127 -5.04 -19.91 -26.40
C LEU A 127 -4.95 -19.29 -27.80
N ASN A 128 -4.43 -20.02 -28.78
CA ASN A 128 -4.26 -19.52 -30.14
C ASN A 128 -5.46 -19.79 -31.08
N LYS A 129 -6.32 -20.77 -30.77
CA LYS A 129 -7.31 -21.27 -31.70
C LYS A 129 -8.76 -21.20 -31.24
N GLU A 130 -8.97 -21.08 -29.91
CA GLU A 130 -10.33 -21.11 -29.35
C GLU A 130 -10.89 -19.70 -29.17
N ASP A 131 -12.20 -19.58 -29.37
CA ASP A 131 -12.93 -18.33 -29.15
C ASP A 131 -13.83 -18.39 -27.90
N ASP A 132 -14.00 -19.58 -27.30
CA ASP A 132 -14.83 -19.75 -26.12
C ASP A 132 -14.10 -19.22 -24.86
N LEU A 133 -14.70 -18.20 -24.23
CA LEU A 133 -14.10 -17.49 -23.09
C LEU A 133 -13.77 -18.41 -21.92
N LYS A 134 -14.64 -19.39 -21.62
CA LYS A 134 -14.41 -20.32 -20.50
C LYS A 134 -13.25 -21.26 -20.77
N THR A 135 -13.12 -21.73 -22.00
CA THR A 135 -12.03 -22.61 -22.42
C THR A 135 -10.69 -21.87 -22.40
N ILE A 136 -10.66 -20.61 -22.84
CA ILE A 136 -9.47 -19.75 -22.77
C ILE A 136 -9.10 -19.47 -21.32
N GLU A 137 -10.05 -19.09 -20.47
CA GLU A 137 -9.82 -18.82 -19.05
C GLU A 137 -9.25 -20.05 -18.34
N ALA A 138 -9.86 -21.22 -18.56
CA ALA A 138 -9.39 -22.50 -18.02
C ALA A 138 -7.94 -22.81 -18.46
N ALA A 139 -7.61 -22.59 -19.72
CA ALA A 139 -6.27 -22.82 -20.25
C ALA A 139 -5.23 -21.86 -19.63
N ILE A 140 -5.57 -20.56 -19.47
CA ILE A 140 -4.71 -19.56 -18.81
C ILE A 140 -4.40 -19.99 -17.38
N ILE A 141 -5.42 -20.32 -16.59
CA ILE A 141 -5.27 -20.71 -15.18
C ILE A 141 -4.45 -22.00 -15.08
N SER A 142 -4.73 -22.98 -15.94
CA SER A 142 -4.05 -24.28 -15.91
C SER A 142 -2.56 -24.17 -16.26
N LEU A 143 -2.19 -23.30 -17.18
CA LEU A 143 -0.77 -23.01 -17.47
C LEU A 143 -0.03 -22.44 -16.25
N GLY A 144 -0.71 -21.64 -15.42
CA GLY A 144 -0.19 -21.17 -14.15
C GLY A 144 0.00 -22.32 -13.15
N MET A 145 -1.03 -23.13 -12.94
CA MET A 145 -0.99 -24.29 -12.04
C MET A 145 0.10 -25.29 -12.41
N ILE A 146 0.34 -25.50 -13.70
CA ILE A 146 1.42 -26.33 -14.24
C ILE A 146 2.80 -25.67 -14.08
N SER A 147 2.84 -24.34 -13.81
CA SER A 147 4.06 -23.53 -13.75
C SER A 147 4.87 -23.54 -15.08
N HIS A 148 4.17 -23.54 -16.23
CA HIS A 148 4.80 -23.60 -17.54
C HIS A 148 5.34 -22.22 -17.97
N GLN A 149 6.62 -21.95 -17.71
CA GLN A 149 7.24 -20.64 -17.92
C GLN A 149 7.17 -20.12 -19.36
N ALA A 150 7.19 -21.01 -20.37
CA ALA A 150 7.06 -20.60 -21.76
C ALA A 150 5.67 -20.01 -22.12
N ALA A 151 4.69 -20.13 -21.24
CA ALA A 151 3.36 -19.57 -21.43
C ALA A 151 3.30 -18.03 -21.23
N VAL A 152 4.32 -17.41 -20.64
CA VAL A 152 4.34 -15.98 -20.28
C VAL A 152 3.94 -15.11 -21.48
N ALA A 153 4.53 -15.33 -22.66
CA ALA A 153 4.24 -14.53 -23.84
C ALA A 153 2.75 -14.65 -24.24
N ALA A 154 2.23 -15.88 -24.39
CA ALA A 154 0.84 -16.12 -24.79
C ALA A 154 -0.18 -15.60 -23.76
N VAL A 155 0.08 -15.85 -22.46
CA VAL A 155 -0.81 -15.38 -21.38
C VAL A 155 -0.81 -13.85 -21.29
N SER A 156 0.33 -13.19 -21.54
CA SER A 156 0.42 -11.73 -21.43
C SER A 156 -0.37 -10.98 -22.50
N GLU A 157 -0.74 -11.60 -23.61
CA GLU A 157 -1.62 -11.00 -24.61
C GLU A 157 -3.02 -10.73 -24.05
N TYR A 158 -3.48 -11.57 -23.14
CA TYR A 158 -4.79 -11.44 -22.48
C TYR A 158 -4.85 -10.38 -21.39
N LEU A 159 -3.72 -9.77 -21.00
CA LEU A 159 -3.71 -8.58 -20.13
C LEU A 159 -4.49 -7.40 -20.74
N TYR A 160 -4.68 -7.41 -22.05
CA TYR A 160 -5.36 -6.35 -22.82
C TYR A 160 -6.69 -6.82 -23.41
N ALA A 161 -7.22 -7.95 -22.94
CA ALA A 161 -8.49 -8.49 -23.41
C ALA A 161 -9.66 -7.57 -23.02
N GLU A 162 -10.73 -7.55 -23.83
CA GLU A 162 -11.96 -6.81 -23.53
C GLU A 162 -12.71 -7.38 -22.32
N LYS A 163 -12.55 -8.66 -22.04
CA LYS A 163 -13.22 -9.37 -20.94
C LYS A 163 -12.36 -9.36 -19.69
N MET A 164 -12.90 -8.78 -18.63
CA MET A 164 -12.20 -8.62 -17.35
C MET A 164 -11.82 -9.97 -16.72
N GLU A 165 -12.60 -11.02 -16.95
CA GLU A 165 -12.32 -12.38 -16.47
C GLU A 165 -10.97 -12.87 -17.01
N LEU A 166 -10.70 -12.69 -18.30
CA LEU A 166 -9.43 -13.07 -18.94
C LEU A 166 -8.26 -12.20 -18.45
N VAL A 167 -8.49 -10.91 -18.27
CA VAL A 167 -7.48 -9.99 -17.70
C VAL A 167 -7.08 -10.46 -16.29
N MET A 168 -8.06 -10.76 -15.45
CA MET A 168 -7.83 -11.22 -14.08
C MET A 168 -7.16 -12.59 -14.02
N ALA A 169 -7.57 -13.53 -14.87
CA ALA A 169 -6.91 -14.83 -15.00
C ALA A 169 -5.44 -14.66 -15.41
N SER A 170 -5.15 -13.80 -16.39
CA SER A 170 -3.79 -13.52 -16.86
C SER A 170 -2.91 -12.86 -15.78
N ILE A 171 -3.44 -11.87 -15.06
CA ILE A 171 -2.71 -11.21 -13.96
C ILE A 171 -2.32 -12.24 -12.89
N ARG A 172 -3.25 -13.10 -12.48
CA ARG A 172 -2.98 -14.12 -11.46
C ARG A 172 -1.98 -15.17 -11.96
N THR A 173 -2.18 -15.67 -13.17
CA THR A 173 -1.29 -16.67 -13.79
C THR A 173 0.12 -16.14 -13.96
N LEU A 174 0.31 -14.91 -14.44
CA LEU A 174 1.64 -14.30 -14.52
C LEU A 174 2.28 -14.12 -13.13
N GLY A 175 1.47 -13.82 -12.12
CA GLY A 175 1.92 -13.79 -10.72
C GLY A 175 2.36 -15.15 -10.21
N GLU A 176 1.68 -16.23 -10.56
CA GLU A 176 2.04 -17.62 -10.21
C GLU A 176 3.31 -18.09 -10.94
N LEU A 177 3.44 -17.75 -12.22
CA LEU A 177 4.64 -18.05 -13.01
C LEU A 177 5.88 -17.34 -12.46
N ALA A 178 5.73 -16.14 -11.92
CA ALA A 178 6.75 -15.37 -11.19
C ALA A 178 8.11 -15.24 -11.90
N THR A 179 8.14 -15.34 -13.24
CA THR A 179 9.38 -15.15 -14.01
C THR A 179 9.70 -13.66 -14.13
N PRO A 180 10.98 -13.26 -14.34
CA PRO A 180 11.33 -11.87 -14.59
C PRO A 180 10.50 -11.23 -15.70
N GLU A 181 10.24 -11.96 -16.80
CA GLU A 181 9.42 -11.49 -17.90
C GLU A 181 7.96 -11.27 -17.48
N ALA A 182 7.34 -12.20 -16.74
CA ALA A 182 5.98 -12.07 -16.23
C ALA A 182 5.84 -10.83 -15.33
N ILE A 183 6.81 -10.59 -14.45
CA ILE A 183 6.85 -9.43 -13.57
C ILE A 183 6.96 -8.13 -14.36
N GLN A 184 7.79 -8.09 -15.40
CA GLN A 184 7.90 -6.92 -16.28
C GLN A 184 6.58 -6.65 -17.03
N LYS A 185 5.88 -7.70 -17.49
CA LYS A 185 4.55 -7.55 -18.11
C LYS A 185 3.52 -6.98 -17.14
N LEU A 186 3.48 -7.51 -15.90
CA LEU A 186 2.61 -6.99 -14.85
C LEU A 186 2.96 -5.53 -14.49
N GLY A 187 4.24 -5.21 -14.34
CA GLY A 187 4.70 -3.85 -14.10
C GLY A 187 4.30 -2.87 -15.19
N GLY A 188 4.27 -3.31 -16.46
CA GLY A 188 3.83 -2.50 -17.61
C GLY A 188 2.32 -2.19 -17.64
N MET A 189 1.52 -2.88 -16.81
CA MET A 189 0.09 -2.59 -16.66
C MET A 189 -0.20 -1.47 -15.66
N LEU A 190 0.74 -1.18 -14.74
CA LEU A 190 0.55 -0.19 -13.69
C LEU A 190 0.28 1.21 -14.25
N GLY A 191 -0.69 1.89 -13.64
CA GLY A 191 -1.10 3.25 -14.03
C GLY A 191 -2.21 3.30 -15.08
N ARG A 192 -2.80 2.17 -15.46
CA ARG A 192 -3.90 2.11 -16.43
C ARG A 192 -5.28 2.07 -15.78
N ASP A 193 -5.41 1.30 -14.71
CA ASP A 193 -6.65 1.11 -13.97
C ASP A 193 -6.35 0.99 -12.48
N SER A 194 -6.96 1.82 -11.66
CA SER A 194 -6.64 1.93 -10.23
C SER A 194 -6.98 0.66 -9.43
N ASP A 195 -7.99 -0.09 -9.84
CA ASP A 195 -8.40 -1.31 -9.13
C ASP A 195 -7.45 -2.47 -9.49
N LEU A 196 -7.07 -2.58 -10.76
CA LEU A 196 -6.07 -3.55 -11.21
C LEU A 196 -4.68 -3.23 -10.65
N ASP A 197 -4.31 -1.96 -10.54
CA ASP A 197 -3.04 -1.51 -9.98
C ASP A 197 -2.80 -2.08 -8.59
N LEU A 198 -3.80 -2.03 -7.72
CA LEU A 198 -3.68 -2.54 -6.35
C LEU A 198 -3.52 -4.07 -6.32
N ILE A 199 -4.22 -4.78 -7.20
CA ILE A 199 -4.11 -6.23 -7.33
C ILE A 199 -2.72 -6.62 -7.83
N ILE A 200 -2.22 -5.93 -8.87
CA ILE A 200 -0.90 -6.19 -9.45
C ILE A 200 0.20 -5.93 -8.43
N ILE A 201 0.14 -4.79 -7.71
CA ILE A 201 1.12 -4.48 -6.64
C ILE A 201 1.08 -5.53 -5.53
N ASP A 202 -0.11 -6.03 -5.15
CA ASP A 202 -0.24 -7.10 -4.15
C ASP A 202 0.42 -8.40 -4.60
N ILE A 203 0.26 -8.76 -5.87
CA ILE A 203 0.88 -9.96 -6.46
C ILE A 203 2.40 -9.78 -6.52
N ILE A 204 2.90 -8.68 -7.08
CA ILE A 204 4.33 -8.40 -7.19
C ILE A 204 5.00 -8.40 -5.80
N ALA A 205 4.38 -7.80 -4.80
CA ALA A 205 4.92 -7.73 -3.45
C ALA A 205 5.06 -9.11 -2.77
N LYS A 206 4.24 -10.09 -3.14
CA LYS A 206 4.32 -11.46 -2.61
C LYS A 206 5.47 -12.27 -3.22
N ILE A 207 5.89 -11.93 -4.43
CA ILE A 207 6.91 -12.69 -5.17
C ILE A 207 8.31 -12.51 -4.57
N GLN A 208 8.65 -11.30 -4.10
CA GLN A 208 9.88 -10.98 -3.36
C GLN A 208 11.21 -11.38 -4.04
N ILE A 209 11.25 -11.45 -5.37
CA ILE A 209 12.51 -11.59 -6.12
C ILE A 209 13.05 -10.21 -6.54
N PRO A 210 14.33 -10.10 -6.95
CA PRO A 210 14.93 -8.81 -7.28
C PRO A 210 14.14 -7.98 -8.29
N ASP A 211 13.62 -8.61 -9.36
CA ASP A 211 12.81 -7.94 -10.39
C ASP A 211 11.51 -7.36 -9.82
N ALA A 212 10.86 -8.08 -8.92
CA ALA A 212 9.64 -7.64 -8.24
C ALA A 212 9.93 -6.43 -7.34
N LEU A 213 11.03 -6.48 -6.58
CA LEU A 213 11.47 -5.35 -5.75
C LEU A 213 11.82 -4.13 -6.60
N GLU A 214 12.41 -4.34 -7.77
CA GLU A 214 12.73 -3.24 -8.69
C GLU A 214 11.46 -2.58 -9.26
N ILE A 215 10.42 -3.35 -9.63
CA ILE A 215 9.14 -2.78 -10.06
C ILE A 215 8.50 -1.97 -8.93
N LEU A 216 8.44 -2.50 -7.70
CA LEU A 216 7.92 -1.77 -6.55
C LEU A 216 8.72 -0.49 -6.29
N ASN A 217 10.04 -0.55 -6.43
CA ASN A 217 10.91 0.60 -6.29
C ASN A 217 10.65 1.67 -7.36
N LYS A 218 10.55 1.27 -8.63
CA LYS A 218 10.18 2.18 -9.73
C LYS A 218 8.81 2.81 -9.51
N THR A 219 7.90 2.08 -8.87
CA THR A 219 6.55 2.57 -8.56
C THR A 219 6.56 3.70 -7.53
N LEU A 220 7.62 3.84 -6.71
CA LEU A 220 7.80 5.00 -5.82
C LEU A 220 7.95 6.32 -6.59
N ASP A 221 8.39 6.27 -7.84
CA ASP A 221 8.54 7.43 -8.75
C ASP A 221 7.31 7.59 -9.68
N SER A 222 6.23 6.85 -9.44
CA SER A 222 5.02 6.94 -10.25
C SER A 222 4.35 8.30 -10.11
N GLN A 223 3.77 8.80 -11.20
CA GLN A 223 2.96 10.02 -11.19
C GLN A 223 1.61 9.83 -10.48
N HIS A 224 1.18 8.59 -10.23
CA HIS A 224 -0.07 8.26 -9.55
C HIS A 224 0.13 8.12 -8.04
N ALA A 225 -0.52 8.98 -7.25
CA ALA A 225 -0.40 8.97 -5.78
C ALA A 225 -0.77 7.63 -5.14
N HIS A 226 -1.85 6.97 -5.63
CA HIS A 226 -2.28 5.66 -5.11
C HIS A 226 -1.20 4.58 -5.31
N LEU A 227 -0.48 4.61 -6.45
CA LEU A 227 0.62 3.69 -6.73
C LEU A 227 1.81 3.93 -5.78
N ARG A 228 2.22 5.20 -5.60
CA ARG A 228 3.31 5.54 -4.65
C ARG A 228 2.97 5.08 -3.23
N THR A 229 1.74 5.35 -2.78
CA THR A 229 1.25 4.94 -1.45
C THR A 229 1.24 3.43 -1.30
N ALA A 230 0.73 2.69 -2.31
CA ALA A 230 0.73 1.24 -2.30
C ALA A 230 2.15 0.67 -2.30
N ALA A 231 3.06 1.19 -3.12
CA ALA A 231 4.45 0.77 -3.17
C ALA A 231 5.19 1.01 -1.85
N LYS A 232 5.03 2.19 -1.23
CA LYS A 232 5.59 2.50 0.11
C LYS A 232 5.15 1.46 1.14
N LYS A 233 3.84 1.20 1.22
CA LYS A 233 3.26 0.22 2.15
C LYS A 233 3.81 -1.19 1.93
N LYS A 234 3.94 -1.62 0.66
CA LYS A 234 4.45 -2.96 0.34
C LYS A 234 5.94 -3.09 0.63
N LEU A 235 6.76 -2.13 0.24
CA LEU A 235 8.20 -2.13 0.52
C LEU A 235 8.48 -2.09 2.02
N SER A 236 7.73 -1.29 2.79
CA SER A 236 7.81 -1.29 4.25
C SER A 236 7.45 -2.66 4.84
N GLY A 237 6.38 -3.32 4.34
CA GLY A 237 5.96 -4.65 4.78
C GLY A 237 6.93 -5.79 4.39
N ILE A 238 7.68 -5.64 3.29
CA ILE A 238 8.74 -6.59 2.88
C ILE A 238 9.95 -6.48 3.83
N GLY A 239 10.18 -5.30 4.43
CA GLY A 239 11.22 -5.10 5.44
C GLY A 239 12.63 -5.12 4.84
N VAL A 240 13.54 -5.83 5.51
CA VAL A 240 14.99 -5.79 5.24
C VAL A 240 15.38 -6.05 3.79
N MET A 241 14.65 -6.89 3.05
CA MET A 241 14.96 -7.16 1.64
C MET A 241 14.78 -5.91 0.76
N GLY A 242 13.88 -5.00 1.12
CA GLY A 242 13.68 -3.72 0.41
C GLY A 242 14.78 -2.69 0.69
N VAL A 243 15.48 -2.80 1.83
CA VAL A 243 16.44 -1.78 2.29
C VAL A 243 17.53 -1.50 1.25
N ARG A 244 18.09 -2.56 0.65
CA ARG A 244 19.19 -2.41 -0.32
C ARG A 244 18.78 -1.59 -1.56
N VAL A 245 17.57 -1.83 -2.07
CA VAL A 245 17.06 -1.14 -3.25
C VAL A 245 16.80 0.33 -2.92
N LEU A 246 16.22 0.60 -1.75
CA LEU A 246 15.94 1.95 -1.27
C LEU A 246 17.22 2.75 -1.00
N ILE A 247 18.28 2.12 -0.47
CA ILE A 247 19.59 2.77 -0.27
C ILE A 247 20.18 3.24 -1.59
N ASN A 248 20.03 2.49 -2.67
CA ASN A 248 20.52 2.89 -3.99
C ASN A 248 19.85 4.19 -4.48
N ASN A 249 18.60 4.41 -4.14
CA ASN A 249 17.86 5.63 -4.51
C ASN A 249 18.38 6.89 -3.83
N LEU A 250 19.10 6.78 -2.71
CA LEU A 250 19.65 7.95 -2.01
C LEU A 250 20.68 8.73 -2.84
N SER A 251 21.17 8.16 -3.93
CA SER A 251 22.07 8.81 -4.90
C SER A 251 21.34 9.24 -6.19
N HIS A 252 20.03 9.15 -6.24
CA HIS A 252 19.25 9.48 -7.43
C HIS A 252 19.08 11.00 -7.59
N ASN A 253 18.95 11.46 -8.85
CA ASN A 253 18.77 12.90 -9.13
C ASN A 253 17.35 13.42 -8.89
N ASN A 254 16.35 12.53 -8.79
CA ASN A 254 14.98 12.92 -8.47
C ASN A 254 14.80 13.08 -6.95
N PRO A 255 14.59 14.32 -6.45
CA PRO A 255 14.44 14.59 -5.02
C PRO A 255 13.30 13.80 -4.37
N ASP A 256 12.18 13.64 -5.07
CA ASP A 256 11.01 12.97 -4.53
C ASP A 256 11.24 11.48 -4.33
N LEU A 257 11.91 10.82 -5.28
CA LEU A 257 12.29 9.42 -5.12
C LEU A 257 13.23 9.23 -3.92
N VAL A 258 14.18 10.16 -3.71
CA VAL A 258 15.06 10.16 -2.53
C VAL A 258 14.23 10.29 -1.25
N ILE A 259 13.31 11.28 -1.18
CA ILE A 259 12.45 11.52 -0.03
C ILE A 259 11.53 10.31 0.25
N HIS A 260 10.91 9.75 -0.79
CA HIS A 260 10.07 8.57 -0.66
C HIS A 260 10.86 7.37 -0.13
N SER A 261 12.08 7.17 -0.63
CA SER A 261 12.96 6.10 -0.17
C SER A 261 13.41 6.30 1.28
N LEU A 262 13.75 7.51 1.68
CA LEU A 262 14.05 7.87 3.07
C LEU A 262 12.88 7.52 4.00
N ASN A 263 11.66 7.92 3.63
CA ASN A 263 10.47 7.64 4.44
C ASN A 263 10.26 6.14 4.64
N VAL A 264 10.37 5.33 3.57
CA VAL A 264 10.23 3.87 3.66
C VAL A 264 11.37 3.25 4.48
N LEU A 265 12.61 3.72 4.35
CA LEU A 265 13.74 3.27 5.17
C LEU A 265 13.48 3.54 6.66
N GLY A 266 12.90 4.70 6.99
CA GLY A 266 12.49 5.03 8.36
C GLY A 266 11.38 4.13 8.88
N ASP A 267 10.40 3.77 8.03
CA ASP A 267 9.29 2.87 8.38
C ASP A 267 9.77 1.42 8.59
N ILE A 268 10.76 0.97 7.81
CA ILE A 268 11.37 -0.36 7.98
C ILE A 268 12.17 -0.42 9.29
N GLY A 269 12.83 0.67 9.67
CA GLY A 269 13.57 0.75 10.93
C GLY A 269 14.86 -0.06 10.99
N ASP A 270 15.45 -0.44 9.84
CA ASP A 270 16.68 -1.25 9.81
C ASP A 270 17.93 -0.37 9.96
N SER A 271 18.81 -0.75 10.90
CA SER A 271 20.07 -0.06 11.18
C SER A 271 21.03 0.04 9.99
N ALA A 272 20.91 -0.86 8.99
CA ALA A 272 21.71 -0.81 7.77
C ALA A 272 21.51 0.47 6.96
N ALA A 273 20.37 1.17 7.17
CA ALA A 273 20.08 2.44 6.52
C ALA A 273 20.86 3.62 7.17
N VAL A 274 21.33 3.51 8.41
CA VAL A 274 21.97 4.61 9.14
C VAL A 274 23.21 5.17 8.42
N PRO A 275 24.23 4.37 8.06
CA PRO A 275 25.41 4.90 7.39
C PRO A 275 25.12 5.56 6.03
N PRO A 276 24.28 5.00 5.14
CA PRO A 276 23.92 5.65 3.88
C PRO A 276 23.19 6.99 4.07
N VAL A 277 22.26 7.08 5.04
CA VAL A 277 21.53 8.33 5.32
C VAL A 277 22.45 9.39 5.90
N LEU A 278 23.38 9.03 6.81
CA LEU A 278 24.40 9.94 7.31
C LEU A 278 25.35 10.42 6.18
N LYS A 279 25.71 9.53 5.25
CA LYS A 279 26.50 9.91 4.08
C LYS A 279 25.78 10.92 3.19
N LEU A 280 24.46 10.72 2.98
CA LEU A 280 23.63 11.68 2.25
C LEU A 280 23.63 13.05 2.96
N LEU A 281 23.40 13.12 4.25
CA LEU A 281 23.46 14.38 5.01
C LEU A 281 24.84 15.03 4.96
N HIS A 282 25.93 14.23 5.01
CA HIS A 282 27.30 14.75 4.90
C HIS A 282 27.57 15.39 3.53
N SER A 283 26.94 14.92 2.45
CA SER A 283 27.02 15.56 1.13
C SER A 283 26.28 16.90 1.05
N TYR A 284 25.53 17.23 2.08
CA TYR A 284 24.73 18.45 2.25
C TYR A 284 23.85 18.75 1.04
N PRO A 285 22.80 17.99 0.77
CA PRO A 285 21.89 18.23 -0.34
C PRO A 285 21.34 19.65 -0.33
N GLU A 286 21.31 20.30 -1.49
CA GLU A 286 20.78 21.68 -1.60
C GLU A 286 19.30 21.76 -1.22
N ASP A 287 18.52 20.73 -1.57
CA ASP A 287 17.11 20.66 -1.24
C ASP A 287 16.89 20.42 0.27
N PRO A 288 16.27 21.38 1.00
CA PRO A 288 16.01 21.23 2.42
C PRO A 288 15.02 20.10 2.73
N ASN A 289 14.17 19.66 1.77
CA ASN A 289 13.28 18.53 1.98
C ASN A 289 14.04 17.20 2.09
N ILE A 290 15.09 17.02 1.31
CA ILE A 290 15.94 15.83 1.43
C ILE A 290 16.59 15.81 2.80
N ARG A 291 17.15 16.95 3.25
CA ARG A 291 17.76 17.06 4.58
C ARG A 291 16.74 16.81 5.71
N PHE A 292 15.56 17.41 5.57
CA PHE A 292 14.44 17.18 6.48
C PHE A 292 14.08 15.70 6.57
N ALA A 293 13.78 15.04 5.43
CA ALA A 293 13.42 13.63 5.37
C ALA A 293 14.54 12.73 5.91
N ALA A 294 15.80 13.08 5.71
CA ALA A 294 16.93 12.33 6.23
C ALA A 294 17.01 12.40 7.77
N TYR A 295 16.83 13.58 8.38
CA TYR A 295 16.74 13.71 9.83
C TYR A 295 15.52 12.99 10.40
N GLU A 296 14.36 13.11 9.77
CA GLU A 296 13.16 12.39 10.16
C GLU A 296 13.38 10.86 10.14
N THR A 297 14.02 10.36 9.09
CA THR A 297 14.40 8.96 8.96
C THR A 297 15.34 8.53 10.09
N LEU A 298 16.41 9.28 10.34
CA LEU A 298 17.34 8.97 11.45
C LEU A 298 16.64 8.98 12.82
N GLY A 299 15.66 9.83 13.02
CA GLY A 299 14.86 9.84 14.25
C GLY A 299 14.01 8.57 14.45
N ARG A 300 13.80 7.76 13.41
CA ARG A 300 13.07 6.48 13.45
C ARG A 300 13.98 5.25 13.42
N LEU A 301 15.24 5.42 13.02
CA LEU A 301 16.22 4.33 12.96
C LEU A 301 16.89 4.08 14.31
N PRO A 302 17.28 2.83 14.63
CA PRO A 302 18.09 2.53 15.82
C PRO A 302 19.53 3.02 15.58
N LEU A 303 19.84 4.22 16.09
CA LEU A 303 21.15 4.81 15.93
C LEU A 303 22.16 4.14 16.87
N GLY A 304 23.27 3.70 16.34
CA GLY A 304 24.41 3.23 17.12
C GLY A 304 25.19 4.38 17.77
N LYS A 305 26.30 4.06 18.45
CA LYS A 305 27.17 5.06 19.05
C LYS A 305 27.80 5.99 18.00
N GLY A 306 27.96 7.27 18.32
CA GLY A 306 28.75 8.22 17.52
C GLY A 306 27.96 9.08 16.54
N VAL A 307 26.66 9.22 16.71
CA VAL A 307 25.81 10.02 15.82
C VAL A 307 25.84 11.52 16.17
N PHE A 308 26.99 12.01 16.63
CA PHE A 308 27.21 13.45 16.93
C PHE A 308 26.91 14.37 15.73
N MET A 309 26.95 13.85 14.51
CA MET A 309 26.61 14.59 13.29
C MET A 309 25.17 15.11 13.28
N LEU A 310 24.25 14.51 14.03
CA LEU A 310 22.88 15.02 14.14
C LEU A 310 22.85 16.45 14.68
N ALA A 311 23.77 16.81 15.58
CA ALA A 311 23.83 18.17 16.14
C ALA A 311 24.08 19.26 15.09
N ALA A 312 24.72 18.94 13.97
CA ALA A 312 24.90 19.88 12.86
C ALA A 312 23.58 20.36 12.25
N GLY A 313 22.53 19.53 12.30
CA GLY A 313 21.22 19.90 11.82
C GLY A 313 20.53 21.00 12.63
N LEU A 314 20.91 21.22 13.86
CA LEU A 314 20.39 22.31 14.70
C LEU A 314 20.79 23.70 14.19
N SER A 315 21.84 23.79 13.38
CA SER A 315 22.31 25.02 12.74
C SER A 315 21.92 25.12 11.25
N ASP A 316 21.02 24.25 10.76
CA ASP A 316 20.54 24.32 9.38
C ASP A 316 19.81 25.65 9.11
N PRO A 317 20.00 26.28 7.94
CA PRO A 317 19.31 27.53 7.62
C PRO A 317 17.79 27.37 7.54
N ALA A 318 17.28 26.18 7.23
CA ALA A 318 15.85 25.89 7.14
C ALA A 318 15.28 25.47 8.50
N ASP A 319 14.22 26.17 8.95
CA ASP A 319 13.58 25.96 10.26
C ASP A 319 13.08 24.53 10.43
N ASN A 320 12.40 23.99 9.40
CA ASN A 320 11.87 22.63 9.39
C ASN A 320 12.98 21.56 9.52
N VAL A 321 14.15 21.80 8.97
CA VAL A 321 15.31 20.88 9.10
C VAL A 321 15.84 20.90 10.52
N ARG A 322 15.91 22.11 11.16
CA ARG A 322 16.29 22.22 12.57
C ARG A 322 15.31 21.49 13.49
N ASP A 323 14.02 21.64 13.26
CA ASP A 323 12.98 20.92 14.01
C ASP A 323 13.13 19.41 13.87
N ALA A 324 13.37 18.92 12.64
CA ALA A 324 13.61 17.51 12.37
C ALA A 324 14.85 16.97 13.09
N ALA A 325 15.94 17.73 13.05
CA ALA A 325 17.18 17.38 13.74
C ALA A 325 16.98 17.33 15.26
N ALA A 326 16.30 18.33 15.85
CA ALA A 326 16.02 18.38 17.28
C ALA A 326 15.21 17.15 17.73
N ILE A 327 14.15 16.80 17.00
CA ILE A 327 13.32 15.62 17.31
C ILE A 327 14.11 14.32 17.14
N ALA A 328 14.95 14.21 16.08
CA ALA A 328 15.79 13.04 15.87
C ALA A 328 16.80 12.85 17.02
N ILE A 329 17.39 13.95 17.50
CA ILE A 329 18.29 13.95 18.64
C ILE A 329 17.55 13.57 19.93
N ASP A 330 16.39 14.18 20.20
CA ASP A 330 15.62 13.91 21.42
C ASP A 330 15.19 12.45 21.54
N ARG A 331 14.82 11.83 20.42
CA ARG A 331 14.46 10.40 20.37
C ARG A 331 15.63 9.46 20.61
N ASN A 332 16.83 9.87 20.24
CA ASN A 332 18.07 9.09 20.36
C ASN A 332 19.03 9.68 21.38
N TYR A 333 18.52 10.44 22.35
CA TYR A 333 19.29 11.24 23.28
C TYR A 333 20.23 10.38 24.12
N ASP A 334 21.53 10.72 24.08
CA ASP A 334 22.57 10.07 24.83
C ASP A 334 23.63 11.10 25.35
N ALA A 335 24.59 10.65 26.14
CA ALA A 335 25.62 11.52 26.69
C ALA A 335 26.50 12.22 25.63
N VAL A 336 26.65 11.64 24.44
CA VAL A 336 27.44 12.21 23.33
C VAL A 336 26.68 13.36 22.71
N LEU A 337 25.41 13.14 22.39
CA LEU A 337 24.51 14.17 21.86
C LEU A 337 24.32 15.31 22.87
N ALA A 338 24.13 14.98 24.16
CA ALA A 338 24.07 15.95 25.24
C ALA A 338 25.28 16.90 25.24
N GLY A 339 26.49 16.34 25.12
CA GLY A 339 27.72 17.15 25.04
C GLY A 339 27.76 18.06 23.82
N GLY A 340 27.30 17.56 22.66
CA GLY A 340 27.19 18.33 21.41
C GLY A 340 26.24 19.52 21.57
N ILE A 341 25.04 19.30 22.12
CA ILE A 341 24.02 20.35 22.31
C ILE A 341 24.49 21.39 23.34
N ARG A 342 25.08 20.97 24.45
CA ARG A 342 25.69 21.91 25.44
C ARG A 342 26.68 22.86 24.78
N ASN A 343 27.53 22.36 23.88
CA ASN A 343 28.51 23.18 23.19
C ASN A 343 27.88 24.24 22.28
N VAL A 344 26.87 23.88 21.48
CA VAL A 344 26.23 24.82 20.54
C VAL A 344 25.28 25.80 21.23
N THR A 345 24.70 25.45 22.38
CA THR A 345 23.80 26.34 23.14
C THR A 345 24.51 27.25 24.14
N ARG A 346 25.75 26.90 24.58
CA ARG A 346 26.54 27.68 25.57
C ARG A 346 26.99 29.03 25.02
N ALA A 347 27.11 29.21 23.72
CA ALA A 347 27.61 30.46 23.13
C ALA A 347 26.74 31.68 23.48
N GLY A 348 25.44 31.50 23.75
CA GLY A 348 24.50 32.55 24.14
C GLY A 348 24.23 33.60 23.06
N ASP A 349 24.65 33.33 21.84
CA ASP A 349 24.42 34.18 20.67
C ASP A 349 23.02 33.92 20.02
N ILE A 350 22.74 34.60 18.94
CA ILE A 350 21.45 34.47 18.21
C ILE A 350 21.21 33.04 17.75
N GLU A 351 22.26 32.32 17.32
CA GLU A 351 22.13 30.93 16.88
C GLU A 351 21.83 29.98 18.07
N ALA A 352 22.48 30.17 19.19
CA ALA A 352 22.17 29.43 20.44
C ALA A 352 20.70 29.64 20.86
N LEU A 353 20.19 30.88 20.79
CA LEU A 353 18.79 31.18 21.08
C LEU A 353 17.83 30.53 20.10
N LYS A 354 18.16 30.48 18.81
CA LYS A 354 17.35 29.75 17.81
C LYS A 354 17.31 28.26 18.13
N ILE A 355 18.45 27.65 18.50
CA ILE A 355 18.51 26.24 18.88
C ILE A 355 17.63 25.96 20.11
N ILE A 356 17.70 26.81 21.13
CA ILE A 356 16.87 26.70 22.35
C ILE A 356 15.38 26.79 21.99
N THR A 357 14.99 27.76 21.18
CA THR A 357 13.60 27.93 20.77
C THR A 357 13.11 26.76 19.89
N THR A 358 13.98 26.20 19.03
CA THR A 358 13.69 24.99 18.26
C THR A 358 13.43 23.79 19.18
N ILE A 359 14.31 23.54 20.17
CA ILE A 359 14.15 22.46 21.16
C ILE A 359 12.79 22.56 21.87
N ILE A 360 12.40 23.78 22.27
CA ILE A 360 11.14 24.03 22.97
C ILE A 360 9.94 23.82 22.03
N ASN A 361 9.92 24.48 20.86
CA ASN A 361 8.82 24.37 19.93
C ASN A 361 8.60 22.96 19.40
N SER A 362 9.70 22.20 19.24
CA SER A 362 9.66 20.79 18.85
C SER A 362 9.33 19.84 20.01
N GLN A 363 9.08 20.37 21.23
CA GLN A 363 8.74 19.60 22.44
C GLN A 363 9.78 18.52 22.80
N CYS A 364 11.06 18.80 22.60
CA CYS A 364 12.17 17.91 22.88
C CYS A 364 12.43 17.79 24.39
N SER A 365 11.73 16.87 25.02
CA SER A 365 11.65 16.74 26.49
C SER A 365 12.92 16.22 27.11
N ASN A 366 13.61 15.26 26.47
CA ASN A 366 14.86 14.68 27.00
C ASN A 366 15.99 15.71 26.99
N ILE A 367 16.11 16.46 25.90
CA ILE A 367 17.07 17.54 25.75
C ILE A 367 16.80 18.63 26.79
N PHE A 368 15.53 19.03 26.90
CA PHE A 368 15.12 20.11 27.81
C PHE A 368 15.44 19.79 29.27
N LEU A 369 15.07 18.59 29.74
CA LEU A 369 15.32 18.18 31.12
C LEU A 369 16.82 18.06 31.44
N ASP A 370 17.63 17.51 30.53
CA ASP A 370 19.08 17.37 30.73
C ASP A 370 19.80 18.73 30.80
N LEU A 371 19.35 19.72 30.03
CA LEU A 371 19.94 21.05 29.99
C LEU A 371 19.37 22.02 31.03
N LEU A 372 18.30 21.64 31.74
CA LEU A 372 17.62 22.53 32.70
C LEU A 372 18.50 23.00 33.86
N GLU A 373 19.49 22.22 34.24
CA GLU A 373 20.47 22.58 35.29
C GLU A 373 21.54 23.60 34.84
N GLU A 374 21.61 23.84 33.51
CA GLU A 374 22.58 24.77 32.92
C GLU A 374 21.97 26.17 32.79
N GLU A 375 22.50 27.16 33.52
CA GLU A 375 21.93 28.52 33.52
C GLU A 375 21.91 29.20 32.15
N PHE A 376 22.87 28.88 31.25
CA PHE A 376 22.88 29.40 29.88
C PHE A 376 21.72 28.89 29.04
N PHE A 377 21.11 27.76 29.41
CA PHE A 377 19.90 27.20 28.76
C PHE A 377 18.64 27.57 29.55
N LYS A 378 18.62 27.36 30.85
CA LYS A 378 17.45 27.52 31.72
C LYS A 378 16.83 28.91 31.61
N THR A 379 17.65 29.96 31.80
CA THR A 379 17.12 31.34 31.76
C THR A 379 16.46 31.71 30.43
N PRO A 380 17.08 31.55 29.25
CA PRO A 380 16.41 31.85 27.99
C PRO A 380 15.24 30.90 27.67
N ALA A 381 15.33 29.63 28.10
CA ALA A 381 14.23 28.66 27.87
C ALA A 381 12.98 29.02 28.69
N VAL A 382 13.12 29.32 29.97
CA VAL A 382 12.00 29.73 30.84
C VAL A 382 11.40 31.05 30.35
N ASN A 383 12.21 32.06 30.02
CA ASN A 383 11.72 33.31 29.45
C ASN A 383 10.91 33.08 28.14
N TYR A 384 11.44 32.25 27.25
CA TYR A 384 10.73 31.93 26.02
C TYR A 384 9.39 31.21 26.28
N LEU A 385 9.38 30.21 27.18
CA LEU A 385 8.18 29.48 27.59
C LEU A 385 7.13 30.42 28.18
N THR A 386 7.53 31.35 29.06
CA THR A 386 6.61 32.27 29.73
C THR A 386 6.02 33.32 28.78
N ASP A 387 6.88 33.91 27.91
CA ASP A 387 6.50 35.12 27.16
C ASP A 387 6.04 34.85 25.74
N LYS A 388 6.53 33.79 25.09
CA LYS A 388 6.42 33.62 23.63
C LYS A 388 5.90 32.26 23.17
N ALA A 389 6.03 31.19 23.97
CA ALA A 389 5.66 29.86 23.54
C ALA A 389 4.12 29.70 23.43
N HIS A 390 3.71 28.80 22.52
CA HIS A 390 2.29 28.43 22.40
C HIS A 390 1.78 27.78 23.68
N SER A 391 0.50 27.99 24.02
CA SER A 391 -0.13 27.45 25.24
C SER A 391 -0.01 25.93 25.38
N ASP A 392 -0.05 25.19 24.25
CA ASP A 392 0.15 23.73 24.28
C ASP A 392 1.58 23.34 24.63
N VAL A 393 2.56 24.13 24.14
CA VAL A 393 3.99 23.93 24.47
C VAL A 393 4.24 24.27 25.93
N GLN A 394 3.65 25.39 26.43
CA GLN A 394 3.69 25.76 27.84
C GLN A 394 3.09 24.65 28.71
N SER A 395 1.91 24.16 28.36
CA SER A 395 1.23 23.08 29.09
C SER A 395 2.04 21.77 29.08
N HIS A 396 2.66 21.43 27.94
CA HIS A 396 3.53 20.26 27.80
C HIS A 396 4.72 20.34 28.78
N PHE A 397 5.48 21.45 28.75
CA PHE A 397 6.65 21.58 29.62
C PHE A 397 6.28 21.80 31.09
N ALA A 398 5.16 22.44 31.40
CA ALA A 398 4.66 22.52 32.78
C ALA A 398 4.37 21.12 33.34
N GLY A 399 3.73 20.23 32.52
CA GLY A 399 3.49 18.84 32.92
C GLY A 399 4.78 18.06 33.16
N ILE A 400 5.78 18.20 32.27
CA ILE A 400 7.09 17.54 32.40
C ILE A 400 7.88 18.04 33.62
N LEU A 401 7.91 19.34 33.83
CA LEU A 401 8.59 19.95 34.98
C LEU A 401 7.98 19.50 36.32
N ALA A 402 6.64 19.45 36.41
CA ALA A 402 5.94 18.93 37.58
C ALA A 402 6.28 17.44 37.84
N GLN A 403 6.33 16.61 36.79
CA GLN A 403 6.72 15.19 36.91
C GLN A 403 8.19 15.03 37.34
N ALA A 404 9.06 15.94 36.92
CA ALA A 404 10.48 15.96 37.28
C ALA A 404 10.77 16.61 38.67
N GLY A 405 9.73 17.09 39.36
CA GLY A 405 9.87 17.72 40.68
C GLY A 405 10.23 19.21 40.69
N HIS A 406 10.11 19.89 39.52
CA HIS A 406 10.36 21.33 39.39
C HIS A 406 9.04 22.14 39.46
N ASP A 407 8.24 21.93 40.51
CA ASP A 407 6.89 22.50 40.67
C ASP A 407 6.83 24.03 40.57
N ASP A 408 7.87 24.74 41.06
CA ASP A 408 7.90 26.19 41.00
C ASP A 408 8.05 26.71 39.56
N LEU A 409 8.92 26.08 38.78
CA LEU A 409 9.08 26.40 37.36
C LEU A 409 7.81 26.01 36.56
N ALA A 410 7.20 24.89 36.89
CA ALA A 410 5.96 24.46 36.26
C ALA A 410 4.83 25.50 36.46
N LYS A 411 4.69 26.06 37.65
CA LYS A 411 3.73 27.13 37.95
C LYS A 411 4.03 28.42 37.21
N GLN A 412 5.33 28.76 37.06
CA GLN A 412 5.76 29.97 36.36
C GLN A 412 5.40 29.99 34.89
N ILE A 413 5.43 28.85 34.21
CA ILE A 413 5.16 28.72 32.76
C ILE A 413 3.71 28.35 32.43
N ILE A 414 2.82 28.19 33.42
CA ILE A 414 1.41 27.92 33.16
C ILE A 414 0.80 29.12 32.42
N PRO A 415 0.09 28.91 31.29
CA PRO A 415 -0.50 29.99 30.55
C PRO A 415 -1.55 30.73 31.39
N GLU A 416 -1.48 32.07 31.46
CA GLU A 416 -2.57 32.88 31.98
C GLU A 416 -3.84 32.58 31.17
N LYS A 417 -5.00 32.43 31.82
CA LYS A 417 -6.29 32.22 31.15
C LYS A 417 -6.47 33.32 30.12
N VAL A 418 -6.37 32.95 28.84
CA VAL A 418 -6.57 33.87 27.71
C VAL A 418 -7.98 34.48 27.83
N THR A 419 -8.05 35.74 28.21
CA THR A 419 -9.27 36.53 28.06
C THR A 419 -9.69 36.56 26.60
N ALA A 420 -10.95 36.27 26.30
CA ALA A 420 -11.51 36.11 24.97
C ALA A 420 -11.14 37.29 24.05
N GLY A 421 -10.06 37.14 23.31
CA GLY A 421 -9.66 38.03 22.22
C GLY A 421 -10.32 37.60 20.91
N LYS A 422 -10.35 38.50 19.91
CA LYS A 422 -10.94 38.32 18.57
C LYS A 422 -10.88 36.87 18.07
N ALA A 423 -12.00 36.35 17.56
CA ALA A 423 -12.12 34.98 17.05
C ALA A 423 -10.96 34.69 16.09
N LYS A 424 -10.04 33.81 16.54
CA LYS A 424 -8.89 33.35 15.76
C LYS A 424 -9.39 32.49 14.59
N LEU A 425 -8.64 32.50 13.48
CA LEU A 425 -8.89 31.60 12.36
C LEU A 425 -8.65 30.13 12.80
N LYS A 426 -9.70 29.31 12.74
CA LYS A 426 -9.60 27.88 13.13
C LYS A 426 -9.14 27.02 11.96
N VAL A 427 -7.99 26.39 12.08
CA VAL A 427 -7.35 25.57 11.05
C VAL A 427 -7.25 24.13 11.52
N PHE A 428 -7.78 23.19 10.72
CA PHE A 428 -7.52 21.76 10.90
C PHE A 428 -6.36 21.36 9.99
N ALA A 429 -5.28 20.81 10.55
CA ALA A 429 -4.13 20.32 9.80
C ALA A 429 -4.00 18.81 9.94
N VAL A 430 -3.89 18.11 8.80
CA VAL A 430 -3.90 16.65 8.71
C VAL A 430 -2.65 16.20 7.98
N ASP A 431 -1.82 15.42 8.66
CA ASP A 431 -0.57 14.86 8.11
C ASP A 431 -0.19 13.63 8.94
N ASP A 432 0.23 12.55 8.33
CA ASP A 432 0.63 11.31 9.03
C ASP A 432 1.98 11.44 9.75
N SER A 433 2.75 12.47 9.44
CA SER A 433 4.00 12.80 10.13
C SER A 433 3.74 13.70 11.35
N LYS A 434 3.98 13.17 12.55
CA LYS A 434 3.95 13.97 13.80
C LYS A 434 4.88 15.17 13.75
N MET A 435 5.96 15.05 13.00
CA MET A 435 6.94 16.10 12.83
C MET A 435 6.36 17.25 11.99
N ILE A 436 5.71 16.95 10.87
CA ILE A 436 5.01 17.95 10.06
C ILE A 436 3.89 18.61 10.86
N LEU A 437 3.15 17.84 11.65
CA LEU A 437 2.13 18.40 12.54
C LEU A 437 2.72 19.39 13.57
N THR A 438 3.92 19.11 14.07
CA THR A 438 4.62 20.05 14.97
C THR A 438 5.00 21.35 14.24
N ILE A 439 5.46 21.26 13.00
CA ILE A 439 5.75 22.42 12.14
C ILE A 439 4.48 23.25 11.90
N TYR A 440 3.35 22.59 11.54
CA TYR A 440 2.07 23.28 11.41
C TYR A 440 1.65 24.00 12.69
N ARG A 441 1.83 23.37 13.86
CA ARG A 441 1.54 23.99 15.15
C ARG A 441 2.29 25.32 15.30
N THR A 442 3.59 25.29 15.08
CA THR A 442 4.47 26.46 15.22
C THR A 442 4.09 27.56 14.22
N MET A 443 3.99 27.23 12.94
CA MET A 443 3.69 28.22 11.90
C MET A 443 2.29 28.82 12.07
N LEU A 444 1.26 28.00 12.35
CA LEU A 444 -0.11 28.47 12.55
C LEU A 444 -0.24 29.31 13.81
N HIS A 445 0.52 28.99 14.85
CA HIS A 445 0.58 29.83 16.06
C HIS A 445 1.16 31.20 15.77
N ASN A 446 2.32 31.25 15.09
CA ASN A 446 2.97 32.51 14.71
C ASN A 446 2.05 33.38 13.84
N LEU A 447 1.23 32.73 12.98
CA LEU A 447 0.20 33.38 12.17
C LEU A 447 -1.07 33.76 12.99
N GLY A 448 -1.10 33.53 14.30
CA GLY A 448 -2.22 33.86 15.18
C GLY A 448 -3.46 33.00 14.98
N CYS A 449 -3.34 31.82 14.38
CA CYS A 449 -4.42 30.87 14.15
C CYS A 449 -4.67 29.95 15.35
N GLU A 450 -5.90 29.42 15.47
CA GLU A 450 -6.23 28.30 16.35
C GLU A 450 -6.06 27.00 15.52
N SER A 451 -5.10 26.14 15.88
CA SER A 451 -4.81 24.92 15.13
C SER A 451 -5.29 23.67 15.84
N HIS A 452 -5.93 22.75 15.11
CA HIS A 452 -6.22 21.38 15.53
C HIS A 452 -5.50 20.43 14.59
N LEU A 453 -4.68 19.56 15.16
CA LEU A 453 -3.76 18.70 14.42
C LEU A 453 -4.24 17.25 14.46
N PHE A 454 -4.21 16.57 13.32
CA PHE A 454 -4.70 15.20 13.17
C PHE A 454 -3.65 14.33 12.47
N GLU A 455 -3.15 13.34 13.17
CA GLU A 455 -2.27 12.31 12.61
C GLU A 455 -3.04 11.36 11.67
N PHE A 456 -4.35 11.18 11.94
CA PHE A 456 -5.20 10.27 11.18
C PHE A 456 -6.33 11.02 10.47
N PRO A 457 -6.46 10.89 9.14
CA PRO A 457 -7.49 11.57 8.34
C PRO A 457 -8.91 11.34 8.85
N PHE A 458 -9.20 10.13 9.34
CA PHE A 458 -10.52 9.79 9.88
C PHE A 458 -10.91 10.69 11.07
N GLY A 459 -9.97 10.98 11.97
CA GLY A 459 -10.21 11.88 13.10
C GLY A 459 -10.56 13.31 12.65
N ALA A 460 -9.89 13.80 11.61
CA ALA A 460 -10.18 15.10 11.03
C ALA A 460 -11.57 15.14 10.37
N ILE A 461 -11.94 14.10 9.62
CA ILE A 461 -13.26 13.96 8.98
C ILE A 461 -14.37 13.98 10.04
N GLU A 462 -14.26 13.15 11.08
CA GLU A 462 -15.23 13.07 12.18
C GLU A 462 -15.34 14.39 12.95
N ARG A 463 -14.20 15.04 13.22
CA ARG A 463 -14.19 16.34 13.89
C ARG A 463 -14.83 17.43 13.04
N THR A 464 -14.51 17.47 11.74
CA THR A 464 -15.10 18.43 10.79
C THR A 464 -16.62 18.31 10.72
N ARG A 465 -17.16 17.10 10.85
CA ARG A 465 -18.61 16.87 10.88
C ARG A 465 -19.28 17.49 12.12
N LYS A 466 -18.59 17.47 13.28
CA LYS A 466 -19.10 18.00 14.56
C LYS A 466 -18.82 19.48 14.72
N GLU A 467 -17.71 19.94 14.22
CA GLU A 467 -17.21 21.30 14.39
C GLU A 467 -16.53 21.77 13.10
N LYS A 468 -17.15 22.74 12.43
CA LYS A 468 -16.62 23.28 11.18
C LYS A 468 -15.39 24.15 11.43
N PRO A 469 -14.19 23.83 10.87
CA PRO A 469 -13.07 24.76 10.85
C PRO A 469 -13.28 25.87 9.80
N ASP A 470 -12.45 26.90 9.85
CA ASP A 470 -12.42 27.94 8.80
C ASP A 470 -11.62 27.45 7.56
N VAL A 471 -10.61 26.57 7.73
CA VAL A 471 -9.78 25.98 6.66
C VAL A 471 -9.30 24.59 7.08
N ILE A 472 -9.15 23.68 6.10
CA ILE A 472 -8.44 22.41 6.28
C ILE A 472 -7.13 22.45 5.48
N LEU A 473 -6.01 22.11 6.12
CA LEU A 473 -4.75 21.76 5.48
C LEU A 473 -4.64 20.24 5.49
N THR A 474 -4.35 19.60 4.36
CA THR A 474 -4.21 18.15 4.31
C THR A 474 -3.03 17.74 3.45
N ASP A 475 -2.20 16.81 3.94
CA ASP A 475 -1.23 16.16 3.08
C ASP A 475 -1.95 15.37 1.98
N LEU A 476 -1.27 15.23 0.83
CA LEU A 476 -1.78 14.44 -0.29
C LEU A 476 -1.66 12.94 -0.02
N ASN A 477 -0.50 12.50 0.48
CA ASN A 477 -0.07 11.09 0.54
C ASN A 477 -0.09 10.56 1.98
N MET A 478 -1.26 10.28 2.53
CA MET A 478 -1.41 9.68 3.85
C MET A 478 -1.79 8.18 3.76
N PRO A 479 -1.40 7.33 4.72
CA PRO A 479 -1.79 5.93 4.77
C PRO A 479 -3.32 5.77 4.86
N HIS A 480 -3.87 4.77 4.16
CA HIS A 480 -5.27 4.35 4.15
C HIS A 480 -6.26 5.34 3.51
N ILE A 481 -6.15 6.64 3.76
CA ILE A 481 -7.04 7.68 3.24
C ILE A 481 -6.15 8.81 2.74
N THR A 482 -6.12 9.04 1.42
CA THR A 482 -5.36 10.15 0.84
C THR A 482 -6.02 11.49 1.11
N GLY A 483 -5.28 12.60 0.94
CA GLY A 483 -5.86 13.95 1.01
C GLY A 483 -6.99 14.15 0.00
N ILE A 484 -6.94 13.48 -1.15
CA ILE A 484 -8.02 13.47 -2.14
C ILE A 484 -9.27 12.80 -1.57
N ASP A 485 -9.13 11.65 -0.89
CA ASP A 485 -10.27 10.92 -0.32
C ASP A 485 -10.86 11.63 0.89
N LEU A 486 -10.02 12.27 1.71
CA LEU A 486 -10.46 13.17 2.76
C LEU A 486 -11.29 14.32 2.17
N THR A 487 -10.78 14.96 1.11
CA THR A 487 -11.48 16.05 0.41
C THR A 487 -12.83 15.58 -0.10
N LYS A 488 -12.90 14.46 -0.83
CA LYS A 488 -14.18 13.89 -1.31
C LYS A 488 -15.16 13.62 -0.16
N SER A 489 -14.66 13.17 0.99
CA SER A 489 -15.48 12.90 2.16
C SER A 489 -16.04 14.19 2.78
N VAL A 490 -15.23 15.23 2.93
CA VAL A 490 -15.66 16.54 3.45
C VAL A 490 -16.63 17.22 2.49
N ARG A 491 -16.44 17.08 1.17
CA ARG A 491 -17.30 17.64 0.13
C ARG A 491 -18.73 17.04 0.10
N LYS A 492 -18.97 15.96 0.81
CA LYS A 492 -20.35 15.45 1.02
C LYS A 492 -21.18 16.39 1.91
N TRP A 493 -20.54 17.25 2.71
CA TRP A 493 -21.22 18.13 3.68
C TRP A 493 -20.97 19.62 3.44
N TYR A 494 -19.81 19.98 2.90
CA TYR A 494 -19.39 21.37 2.70
C TYR A 494 -18.91 21.58 1.27
N ASN A 495 -19.41 22.62 0.60
CA ASN A 495 -18.91 23.02 -0.72
C ASN A 495 -17.55 23.75 -0.60
N LYS A 496 -16.97 24.16 -1.74
CA LYS A 496 -15.65 24.82 -1.78
C LYS A 496 -15.64 26.20 -1.13
N GLU A 497 -16.73 26.89 -1.24
CA GLU A 497 -16.92 28.26 -0.73
C GLU A 497 -17.13 28.23 0.78
N ASP A 498 -17.84 27.24 1.29
CA ASP A 498 -18.17 27.13 2.70
C ASP A 498 -16.99 26.66 3.56
N LEU A 499 -16.17 25.73 3.05
CA LEU A 499 -15.02 25.19 3.75
C LEU A 499 -13.85 25.00 2.79
N PRO A 500 -12.93 25.96 2.74
CA PRO A 500 -11.70 25.82 1.95
C PRO A 500 -10.83 24.64 2.41
N ILE A 501 -10.32 23.89 1.45
CA ILE A 501 -9.34 22.83 1.66
C ILE A 501 -8.10 23.16 0.85
N ILE A 502 -6.95 23.25 1.51
CA ILE A 502 -5.65 23.46 0.91
C ILE A 502 -4.88 22.14 1.03
N MET A 503 -4.54 21.58 -0.10
CA MET A 503 -3.71 20.36 -0.14
C MET A 503 -2.25 20.73 -0.06
N VAL A 504 -1.49 19.99 0.70
CA VAL A 504 -0.04 20.15 0.83
C VAL A 504 0.64 18.95 0.19
N ALA A 505 1.55 19.19 -0.74
CA ALA A 505 2.17 18.13 -1.53
C ALA A 505 3.67 18.40 -1.77
N THR A 506 4.45 17.33 -1.90
CA THR A 506 5.89 17.44 -2.20
C THR A 506 6.17 17.72 -3.67
N GLN A 507 5.29 17.31 -4.58
CA GLN A 507 5.48 17.41 -6.03
C GLN A 507 4.44 18.28 -6.74
N ASP A 508 4.87 18.87 -7.87
CA ASP A 508 4.04 19.62 -8.80
C ASP A 508 3.53 18.72 -9.95
N GLU A 509 2.88 17.60 -9.58
CA GLU A 509 2.38 16.63 -10.55
C GLU A 509 1.07 17.07 -11.20
N GLY A 510 1.10 17.24 -12.51
CA GLY A 510 -0.04 17.71 -13.28
C GLY A 510 -1.30 16.84 -13.16
N GLN A 511 -1.15 15.53 -12.93
CA GLN A 511 -2.28 14.61 -12.75
C GLN A 511 -2.87 14.69 -11.33
N ASP A 512 -2.05 14.68 -10.30
CA ASP A 512 -2.50 14.80 -8.92
C ASP A 512 -3.14 16.16 -8.66
N LYS A 513 -2.61 17.25 -9.27
CA LYS A 513 -3.28 18.56 -9.28
C LYS A 513 -4.67 18.49 -9.89
N LYS A 514 -4.81 17.87 -11.04
CA LYS A 514 -6.12 17.73 -11.69
C LYS A 514 -7.09 16.92 -10.84
N ALA A 515 -6.63 15.78 -10.28
CA ALA A 515 -7.42 14.94 -9.39
C ALA A 515 -7.82 15.68 -8.10
N ALA A 516 -6.90 16.42 -7.47
CA ALA A 516 -7.16 17.23 -6.29
C ALA A 516 -8.22 18.33 -6.56
N PHE A 517 -8.07 19.09 -7.64
CA PHE A 517 -9.07 20.10 -8.00
C PHE A 517 -10.42 19.50 -8.40
N ALA A 518 -10.43 18.34 -9.07
CA ALA A 518 -11.65 17.60 -9.39
C ALA A 518 -12.35 17.08 -8.11
N ALA A 519 -11.59 16.66 -7.09
CA ALA A 519 -12.11 16.29 -5.78
C ALA A 519 -12.67 17.47 -4.96
N GLY A 520 -12.32 18.70 -5.34
CA GLY A 520 -12.85 19.89 -4.68
C GLY A 520 -11.85 20.65 -3.81
N VAL A 521 -10.56 20.49 -4.00
CA VAL A 521 -9.50 21.27 -3.35
C VAL A 521 -9.53 22.72 -3.84
N ASN A 522 -9.29 23.69 -2.94
CA ASN A 522 -9.27 25.12 -3.26
C ASN A 522 -7.90 25.62 -3.71
N GLY A 523 -6.84 24.99 -3.18
CA GLY A 523 -5.46 25.34 -3.52
C GLY A 523 -4.49 24.26 -3.13
N ILE A 524 -3.29 24.32 -3.72
CA ILE A 524 -2.18 23.42 -3.39
C ILE A 524 -1.01 24.27 -2.91
N LEU A 525 -0.43 23.86 -1.78
CA LEU A 525 0.78 24.41 -1.20
C LEU A 525 1.90 23.38 -1.34
N GLN A 526 2.98 23.76 -1.99
CA GLN A 526 4.09 22.84 -2.25
C GLN A 526 5.07 22.81 -1.07
N LYS A 527 5.43 21.61 -0.60
CA LYS A 527 6.53 21.38 0.34
C LYS A 527 7.88 21.50 -0.41
N PRO A 528 8.90 22.22 0.15
CA PRO A 528 8.86 22.99 1.39
C PRO A 528 8.16 24.33 1.21
N PHE A 529 7.49 24.77 2.24
CA PHE A 529 6.89 26.11 2.27
C PHE A 529 7.34 26.86 3.54
N THR A 530 7.39 28.16 3.41
CA THR A 530 7.68 29.07 4.52
C THR A 530 6.39 29.49 5.22
N GLU A 531 6.51 29.99 6.46
CA GLU A 531 5.39 30.58 7.21
C GLU A 531 4.67 31.68 6.39
N GLY A 532 5.44 32.52 5.67
CA GLY A 532 4.87 33.54 4.80
C GLY A 532 4.06 32.99 3.62
N GLN A 533 4.44 31.84 3.06
CA GLN A 533 3.68 31.18 1.99
C GLN A 533 2.40 30.54 2.54
N LEU A 534 2.47 29.91 3.71
CA LEU A 534 1.31 29.38 4.41
C LEU A 534 0.33 30.51 4.75
N GLY A 535 0.82 31.62 5.31
CA GLY A 535 0.01 32.80 5.62
C GLY A 535 -0.71 33.39 4.40
N LYS A 536 -0.01 33.49 3.25
CA LYS A 536 -0.62 33.92 1.98
C LYS A 536 -1.71 32.95 1.50
N ALA A 537 -1.48 31.64 1.62
CA ALA A 537 -2.46 30.63 1.23
C ALA A 537 -3.71 30.71 2.14
N LEU A 538 -3.55 30.84 3.44
CA LEU A 538 -4.65 31.01 4.39
C LEU A 538 -5.44 32.30 4.09
N THR A 539 -4.76 33.43 3.90
CA THR A 539 -5.41 34.73 3.58
C THR A 539 -6.18 34.66 2.27
N LYS A 540 -5.68 33.92 1.28
CA LYS A 540 -6.33 33.81 -0.04
C LYS A 540 -7.64 33.02 0.02
N PHE A 541 -7.70 31.97 0.84
CA PHE A 541 -8.80 31.00 0.81
C PHE A 541 -9.71 31.07 2.03
N ALA A 542 -9.24 31.55 3.19
CA ALA A 542 -10.08 31.66 4.38
C ALA A 542 -11.08 32.83 4.27
N SER A 543 -12.30 32.60 4.70
CA SER A 543 -13.37 33.62 4.75
C SER A 543 -13.10 34.71 5.80
N LYS A 544 -12.24 34.42 6.79
CA LYS A 544 -11.74 35.35 7.82
C LYS A 544 -10.27 35.61 7.58
N GLN A 545 -9.83 36.86 7.60
CA GLN A 545 -8.39 37.15 7.54
C GLN A 545 -7.72 36.77 8.86
N PRO A 546 -6.50 36.16 8.85
CA PRO A 546 -5.72 36.03 10.05
C PRO A 546 -5.43 37.41 10.65
N PRO A 547 -5.30 37.55 11.98
CA PRO A 547 -4.92 38.80 12.59
C PRO A 547 -3.59 39.29 12.04
N SER A 548 -3.55 40.55 11.63
CA SER A 548 -2.35 41.24 11.08
C SER A 548 -1.28 41.42 12.13
#